data_48d95f94abb99f05f9b020d9954a1029
#
_entry.id   48d95f94abb99f05f9b020d9954a1029
#
_cell.length_a   1.000
_cell.length_b   1.000
_cell.length_c   1.000
_cell.angle_alpha   90.00
_cell.angle_beta   90.00
_cell.angle_gamma   90.00
#
_symmetry.space_group_name_H-M   'P 1'
#
loop_
_entity.id
_entity.type
_entity.pdbx_description
1 polymer ?
#
loop_
_entity_poly.entity_id
_entity_poly.type
_entity_poly.pdbx_seq_one_letter_code
_entity_poly.pdbx_strand_id
1 'polypeptide(L)'
;MKLNQFVKKLAQMIFVSAGLLLAVTFSVCPMSCRSSVESLELLSGDFSVPNITKFCATSSNSACLDFSREVELKNTELFLSDEISSLGNVECKYEEKSVLLEFQNETAIGIDYKVEGMAFDSAGNSLTFSVPFKGFNNNPAKVIITELRNSYGTKTIKETKEKVHRSEFVELYVLKGGNLSGLEVVSAANGDKTKFILPAVEVNEGDYVTVHMRMIIAEGLDGEGMNNEFGDNLKLSKHEDSCDTARDLWSECTKKPFAASDIVVLRDS
;
A
#
# COMPACT_ATOMS: atom_id res chain seq x y z
N MET A 1 -33.04 10.93 -72.50
CA MET A 1 -33.95 9.86 -72.02
C MET A 1 -33.23 8.50 -71.68
N LYS A 2 -32.09 8.23 -72.26
CA LYS A 2 -31.35 6.94 -72.04
C LYS A 2 -30.54 6.87 -70.73
N LEU A 3 -30.07 7.99 -70.20
CA LEU A 3 -29.24 8.02 -68.99
C LEU A 3 -30.04 7.66 -67.71
N ASN A 4 -31.30 8.10 -67.63
CA ASN A 4 -32.18 7.83 -66.49
C ASN A 4 -32.59 6.34 -66.32
N GLN A 5 -32.66 5.60 -67.44
CA GLN A 5 -32.93 4.16 -67.38
C GLN A 5 -31.69 3.37 -66.94
N PHE A 6 -30.50 3.81 -67.28
CA PHE A 6 -29.27 3.16 -66.87
C PHE A 6 -29.03 3.31 -65.38
N VAL A 7 -29.23 4.50 -64.82
CA VAL A 7 -29.11 4.78 -63.38
C VAL A 7 -30.12 3.96 -62.56
N LYS A 8 -31.37 3.85 -63.04
CA LYS A 8 -32.39 2.99 -62.36
C LYS A 8 -32.04 1.50 -62.36
N LYS A 9 -31.48 0.98 -63.46
CA LYS A 9 -31.02 -0.42 -63.52
C LYS A 9 -29.80 -0.67 -62.63
N LEU A 10 -28.87 0.29 -62.54
CA LEU A 10 -27.70 0.20 -61.69
C LEU A 10 -28.13 0.21 -60.21
N ALA A 11 -29.04 1.10 -59.81
CA ALA A 11 -29.60 1.15 -58.46
C ALA A 11 -30.34 -0.16 -58.08
N GLN A 12 -31.12 -0.73 -59.02
CA GLN A 12 -31.77 -2.04 -58.76
C GLN A 12 -30.76 -3.19 -58.59
N MET A 13 -29.68 -3.23 -59.36
CA MET A 13 -28.63 -4.23 -59.20
C MET A 13 -27.91 -4.12 -57.86
N ILE A 14 -27.65 -2.89 -57.38
CA ILE A 14 -27.02 -2.64 -56.11
C ILE A 14 -27.95 -3.08 -54.95
N PHE A 15 -29.24 -2.80 -55.06
CA PHE A 15 -30.23 -3.24 -54.02
C PHE A 15 -30.39 -4.76 -53.98
N VAL A 16 -30.36 -5.43 -55.11
CA VAL A 16 -30.46 -6.90 -55.18
C VAL A 16 -29.20 -7.56 -54.63
N SER A 17 -28.00 -7.02 -54.93
CA SER A 17 -26.74 -7.56 -54.40
C SER A 17 -26.59 -7.30 -52.89
N ALA A 18 -27.02 -6.12 -52.40
CA ALA A 18 -27.04 -5.82 -50.97
C ALA A 18 -28.02 -6.69 -50.19
N GLY A 19 -29.21 -6.94 -50.76
CA GLY A 19 -30.21 -7.86 -50.19
C GLY A 19 -29.72 -9.31 -50.14
N LEU A 20 -29.01 -9.79 -51.17
CA LEU A 20 -28.43 -11.13 -51.20
C LEU A 20 -27.28 -11.28 -50.17
N LEU A 21 -26.45 -10.24 -50.00
CA LEU A 21 -25.39 -10.22 -49.00
C LEU A 21 -25.96 -10.25 -47.57
N LEU A 22 -27.04 -9.48 -47.31
CA LEU A 22 -27.73 -9.49 -46.03
C LEU A 22 -28.38 -10.85 -45.73
N ALA A 23 -28.97 -11.50 -46.73
CA ALA A 23 -29.58 -12.83 -46.57
C ALA A 23 -28.54 -13.91 -46.27
N VAL A 24 -27.35 -13.83 -46.85
CA VAL A 24 -26.23 -14.77 -46.56
C VAL A 24 -25.67 -14.56 -45.18
N THR A 25 -25.55 -13.28 -44.71
CA THR A 25 -25.06 -13.00 -43.37
C THR A 25 -26.09 -13.45 -42.28
N PHE A 26 -27.39 -13.30 -42.55
CA PHE A 26 -28.42 -13.82 -41.63
C PHE A 26 -28.52 -15.35 -41.61
N SER A 27 -28.11 -16.04 -42.66
CA SER A 27 -28.13 -17.50 -42.72
C SER A 27 -26.94 -18.15 -42.03
N VAL A 28 -25.84 -17.42 -41.83
CA VAL A 28 -24.63 -17.91 -41.16
C VAL A 28 -24.65 -17.62 -39.67
N CYS A 29 -25.33 -16.55 -39.21
CA CYS A 29 -25.43 -16.19 -37.80
C CYS A 29 -26.14 -17.22 -36.88
N PRO A 30 -27.20 -17.96 -37.33
CA PRO A 30 -27.80 -18.92 -36.41
C PRO A 30 -27.00 -20.23 -36.23
N MET A 31 -25.96 -20.49 -37.04
CA MET A 31 -25.13 -21.65 -36.86
C MET A 31 -23.95 -21.46 -35.88
N SER A 32 -23.58 -20.22 -35.60
CA SER A 32 -22.51 -19.93 -34.64
C SER A 32 -22.99 -19.87 -33.18
N CYS A 33 -24.30 -19.84 -32.95
CA CYS A 33 -24.90 -19.88 -31.60
C CYS A 33 -25.47 -21.25 -31.17
N ARG A 34 -25.18 -22.31 -31.93
CA ARG A 34 -25.32 -23.69 -31.45
C ARG A 34 -23.95 -24.13 -30.90
N SER A 35 -23.45 -23.43 -29.87
CA SER A 35 -22.66 -24.15 -28.90
C SER A 35 -23.59 -25.19 -28.31
N SER A 36 -23.30 -26.46 -28.63
CA SER A 36 -24.07 -27.60 -28.16
C SER A 36 -24.26 -27.52 -26.65
N VAL A 37 -25.34 -28.05 -26.16
CA VAL A 37 -25.61 -28.23 -24.73
C VAL A 37 -24.42 -28.93 -24.03
N GLU A 38 -23.62 -29.69 -24.74
CA GLU A 38 -22.33 -30.25 -24.29
C GLU A 38 -21.29 -29.22 -23.84
N SER A 39 -21.27 -28.02 -24.43
CA SER A 39 -20.35 -26.94 -23.95
C SER A 39 -20.83 -26.27 -22.68
N LEU A 40 -22.11 -26.41 -22.32
CA LEU A 40 -22.66 -25.96 -21.04
C LEU A 40 -22.37 -26.95 -19.90
N GLU A 41 -22.25 -28.24 -20.18
CA GLU A 41 -21.83 -29.22 -19.19
C GLU A 41 -20.36 -29.12 -18.81
N LEU A 42 -19.50 -28.65 -19.72
CA LEU A 42 -18.09 -28.30 -19.44
C LEU A 42 -17.93 -27.09 -18.50
N LEU A 43 -18.98 -26.28 -18.33
CA LEU A 43 -19.00 -25.14 -17.42
C LEU A 43 -19.68 -25.44 -16.07
N SER A 44 -20.02 -26.70 -15.80
CA SER A 44 -20.67 -27.12 -14.54
C SER A 44 -19.70 -27.27 -13.36
N GLY A 45 -18.42 -26.89 -13.51
CA GLY A 45 -17.42 -26.89 -12.44
C GLY A 45 -17.43 -25.62 -11.61
N ASP A 46 -16.81 -25.67 -10.43
CA ASP A 46 -16.46 -24.49 -9.67
C ASP A 46 -15.20 -23.85 -10.27
N PHE A 47 -15.37 -22.74 -10.99
CA PHE A 47 -14.28 -21.97 -11.60
C PHE A 47 -13.90 -20.75 -10.78
N SER A 48 -14.44 -20.61 -9.58
CA SER A 48 -14.08 -19.51 -8.70
C SER A 48 -12.69 -19.72 -8.11
N VAL A 49 -11.79 -18.78 -8.36
CA VAL A 49 -10.42 -18.85 -7.83
C VAL A 49 -10.39 -18.60 -6.32
N PRO A 50 -9.47 -19.23 -5.56
CA PRO A 50 -9.25 -18.89 -4.17
C PRO A 50 -8.80 -17.44 -4.05
N ASN A 51 -9.18 -16.76 -2.96
CA ASN A 51 -8.76 -15.39 -2.66
C ASN A 51 -8.09 -15.35 -1.29
N ILE A 52 -7.07 -14.50 -1.15
CA ILE A 52 -6.48 -14.18 0.15
C ILE A 52 -7.47 -13.26 0.89
N THR A 53 -7.86 -13.65 2.08
CA THR A 53 -8.79 -12.91 2.94
C THR A 53 -8.08 -12.13 4.02
N LYS A 54 -6.89 -12.62 4.46
CA LYS A 54 -6.07 -11.98 5.47
C LYS A 54 -4.61 -12.39 5.33
N PHE A 55 -3.72 -11.48 5.66
CA PHE A 55 -2.31 -11.74 5.93
C PHE A 55 -1.94 -11.12 7.28
N CYS A 56 -1.09 -11.80 8.06
CA CYS A 56 -0.58 -11.29 9.31
C CYS A 56 0.81 -11.89 9.58
N ALA A 57 1.83 -11.05 9.70
CA ALA A 57 3.11 -11.49 10.26
C ALA A 57 2.90 -11.83 11.74
N THR A 58 3.32 -13.02 12.16
CA THR A 58 3.11 -13.54 13.53
C THR A 58 4.38 -13.52 14.36
N SER A 59 5.53 -13.53 13.72
CA SER A 59 6.84 -13.38 14.36
C SER A 59 7.87 -12.89 13.33
N SER A 60 9.13 -12.72 13.74
CA SER A 60 10.24 -12.36 12.83
C SER A 60 10.46 -13.39 11.72
N ASN A 61 10.06 -14.65 11.92
CA ASN A 61 10.26 -15.74 10.96
C ASN A 61 8.97 -16.44 10.54
N SER A 62 7.79 -15.89 10.85
CA SER A 62 6.52 -16.52 10.47
C SER A 62 5.42 -15.53 10.15
N ALA A 63 4.51 -15.95 9.27
CA ALA A 63 3.30 -15.23 8.93
C ALA A 63 2.14 -16.20 8.69
N CYS A 64 0.91 -15.72 8.78
CA CYS A 64 -0.30 -16.46 8.48
C CYS A 64 -1.00 -15.87 7.26
N LEU A 65 -1.38 -16.73 6.31
CA LEU A 65 -2.23 -16.43 5.16
C LEU A 65 -3.56 -17.15 5.31
N ASP A 66 -4.66 -16.39 5.34
CA ASP A 66 -6.01 -16.93 5.31
C ASP A 66 -6.59 -16.82 3.89
N PHE A 67 -7.23 -17.89 3.45
CA PHE A 67 -7.87 -17.99 2.14
C PHE A 67 -9.39 -18.14 2.26
N SER A 68 -10.11 -17.84 1.17
CA SER A 68 -11.57 -18.03 1.09
C SER A 68 -11.97 -19.51 1.17
N ARG A 69 -11.05 -20.42 0.86
CA ARG A 69 -11.20 -21.88 0.86
C ARG A 69 -9.86 -22.57 1.14
N GLU A 70 -9.89 -23.89 1.35
CA GLU A 70 -8.67 -24.69 1.50
C GLU A 70 -7.83 -24.64 0.20
N VAL A 71 -6.52 -24.50 0.35
CA VAL A 71 -5.57 -24.42 -0.76
C VAL A 71 -4.29 -25.19 -0.47
N GLU A 72 -3.58 -25.59 -1.52
CA GLU A 72 -2.20 -26.05 -1.49
C GLU A 72 -1.32 -24.96 -2.13
N LEU A 73 -0.26 -24.54 -1.44
CA LEU A 73 0.70 -23.55 -1.93
C LEU A 73 1.86 -24.24 -2.68
N LYS A 74 2.29 -23.61 -3.78
CA LYS A 74 3.46 -24.05 -4.57
C LYS A 74 4.35 -22.87 -4.90
N ASN A 75 5.67 -23.13 -4.97
CA ASN A 75 6.68 -22.15 -5.29
C ASN A 75 6.55 -20.90 -4.42
N THR A 76 6.38 -21.10 -3.10
CA THR A 76 6.24 -20.01 -2.15
C THR A 76 7.60 -19.59 -1.66
N GLU A 77 7.96 -18.34 -1.89
CA GLU A 77 9.27 -17.78 -1.59
C GLU A 77 9.14 -16.39 -0.95
N LEU A 78 10.15 -16.05 -0.14
CA LEU A 78 10.29 -14.74 0.49
C LEU A 78 11.26 -13.86 -0.31
N PHE A 79 10.93 -12.59 -0.47
CA PHE A 79 11.75 -11.59 -1.14
C PHE A 79 11.83 -10.29 -0.33
N LEU A 80 12.86 -9.49 -0.54
CA LEU A 80 12.79 -8.05 -0.28
C LEU A 80 11.85 -7.41 -1.32
N SER A 81 11.08 -6.39 -0.93
CA SER A 81 10.01 -5.83 -1.78
C SER A 81 10.51 -5.37 -3.15
N ASP A 82 11.70 -4.76 -3.17
CA ASP A 82 12.28 -4.16 -4.38
C ASP A 82 13.25 -5.10 -5.12
N GLU A 83 13.46 -6.32 -4.61
CA GLU A 83 14.40 -7.27 -5.20
C GLU A 83 13.70 -8.41 -5.93
N ILE A 84 14.41 -8.96 -6.94
CA ILE A 84 13.97 -10.13 -7.71
C ILE A 84 14.58 -11.41 -7.11
N SER A 85 15.66 -11.27 -6.35
CA SER A 85 16.35 -12.41 -5.74
C SER A 85 15.59 -12.93 -4.53
N SER A 86 15.24 -14.21 -4.55
CA SER A 86 14.60 -14.89 -3.42
C SER A 86 15.53 -14.96 -2.21
N LEU A 87 15.01 -14.70 -1.03
CA LEU A 87 15.69 -14.90 0.26
C LEU A 87 15.58 -16.36 0.74
N GLY A 88 14.80 -17.18 0.08
CA GLY A 88 14.66 -18.60 0.35
C GLY A 88 13.22 -19.09 0.24
N ASN A 89 13.08 -20.41 0.20
CA ASN A 89 11.79 -21.08 0.21
C ASN A 89 11.08 -20.87 1.57
N VAL A 90 9.76 -20.88 1.53
CA VAL A 90 8.90 -20.79 2.70
C VAL A 90 8.31 -22.16 2.99
N GLU A 91 8.45 -22.62 4.24
CA GLU A 91 7.78 -23.83 4.71
C GLU A 91 6.31 -23.51 5.01
N CYS A 92 5.39 -24.34 4.51
CA CYS A 92 3.95 -24.12 4.62
C CYS A 92 3.32 -25.19 5.51
N LYS A 93 2.61 -24.78 6.56
CA LYS A 93 1.81 -25.65 7.42
C LYS A 93 0.34 -25.28 7.28
N TYR A 94 -0.49 -26.25 6.99
CA TYR A 94 -1.88 -26.05 6.60
C TYR A 94 -2.83 -26.33 7.75
N GLU A 95 -3.76 -25.40 8.00
CA GLU A 95 -4.84 -25.51 8.98
C GLU A 95 -6.15 -25.04 8.33
N GLU A 96 -6.92 -25.95 7.75
CA GLU A 96 -8.15 -25.64 6.99
C GLU A 96 -7.88 -24.56 5.91
N LYS A 97 -8.44 -23.36 6.11
CA LYS A 97 -8.28 -22.23 5.18
C LYS A 97 -7.09 -21.34 5.48
N SER A 98 -6.36 -21.62 6.54
CA SER A 98 -5.19 -20.86 6.98
C SER A 98 -3.91 -21.62 6.66
N VAL A 99 -2.89 -20.90 6.23
CA VAL A 99 -1.57 -21.44 5.97
C VAL A 99 -0.56 -20.65 6.80
N LEU A 100 0.09 -21.34 7.73
CA LEU A 100 1.23 -20.79 8.45
C LEU A 100 2.46 -20.92 7.55
N LEU A 101 3.10 -19.78 7.32
CA LEU A 101 4.34 -19.63 6.56
C LEU A 101 5.51 -19.52 7.54
N GLU A 102 6.53 -20.38 7.40
CA GLU A 102 7.77 -20.28 8.18
C GLU A 102 8.93 -19.91 7.25
N PHE A 103 9.58 -18.79 7.55
CA PHE A 103 10.71 -18.28 6.81
C PHE A 103 12.02 -18.89 7.30
N GLN A 104 12.95 -19.17 6.39
CA GLN A 104 14.26 -19.70 6.76
C GLN A 104 15.12 -18.70 7.55
N ASN A 105 14.93 -17.41 7.28
CA ASN A 105 15.64 -16.34 7.95
C ASN A 105 14.65 -15.39 8.65
N GLU A 106 15.12 -14.74 9.71
CA GLU A 106 14.33 -13.72 10.37
C GLU A 106 14.20 -12.46 9.50
N THR A 107 13.02 -11.87 9.49
CA THR A 107 12.76 -10.57 8.87
C THR A 107 13.18 -9.45 9.80
N ALA A 108 13.87 -8.44 9.28
CA ALA A 108 14.29 -7.27 10.04
C ALA A 108 13.13 -6.27 10.20
N ILE A 109 13.04 -5.68 11.39
CA ILE A 109 11.98 -4.69 11.71
C ILE A 109 12.00 -3.53 10.72
N GLY A 110 10.83 -3.16 10.20
CA GLY A 110 10.64 -1.99 9.35
C GLY A 110 11.10 -2.15 7.90
N ILE A 111 11.72 -3.28 7.56
CA ILE A 111 12.09 -3.61 6.18
C ILE A 111 10.87 -4.14 5.43
N ASP A 112 10.74 -3.73 4.18
CA ASP A 112 9.65 -4.16 3.30
C ASP A 112 9.99 -5.48 2.61
N TYR A 113 9.14 -6.48 2.83
CA TYR A 113 9.22 -7.83 2.25
C TYR A 113 7.98 -8.11 1.41
N LYS A 114 8.04 -9.15 0.59
CA LYS A 114 6.90 -9.77 -0.07
C LYS A 114 7.01 -11.28 -0.06
N VAL A 115 5.89 -11.95 0.09
CA VAL A 115 5.77 -13.40 -0.15
C VAL A 115 5.08 -13.58 -1.48
N GLU A 116 5.68 -14.35 -2.36
CA GLU A 116 5.13 -14.71 -3.67
C GLU A 116 4.91 -16.21 -3.76
N GLY A 117 3.89 -16.61 -4.52
CA GLY A 117 3.59 -18.03 -4.71
C GLY A 117 2.33 -18.27 -5.53
N MET A 118 1.95 -19.53 -5.59
CA MET A 118 0.71 -19.97 -6.24
C MET A 118 -0.11 -20.82 -5.27
N ALA A 119 -1.39 -20.49 -5.14
CA ALA A 119 -2.37 -21.26 -4.36
C ALA A 119 -3.28 -22.04 -5.31
N PHE A 120 -3.51 -23.32 -5.03
CA PHE A 120 -4.39 -24.20 -5.79
C PHE A 120 -5.48 -24.73 -4.87
N ASP A 121 -6.73 -24.72 -5.31
CA ASP A 121 -7.83 -25.39 -4.61
C ASP A 121 -8.01 -26.84 -5.08
N SER A 122 -8.91 -27.59 -4.43
CA SER A 122 -9.22 -28.97 -4.76
C SER A 122 -9.87 -29.16 -6.14
N ALA A 123 -10.44 -28.11 -6.73
CA ALA A 123 -11.03 -28.11 -8.07
C ALA A 123 -9.98 -27.79 -9.16
N GLY A 124 -8.74 -27.47 -8.78
CA GLY A 124 -7.65 -27.10 -9.70
C GLY A 124 -7.62 -25.64 -10.09
N ASN A 125 -8.48 -24.79 -9.50
CA ASN A 125 -8.38 -23.34 -9.71
C ASN A 125 -7.15 -22.80 -8.99
N SER A 126 -6.49 -21.79 -9.59
CA SER A 126 -5.24 -21.27 -9.06
C SER A 126 -5.25 -19.75 -8.92
N LEU A 127 -4.52 -19.26 -7.92
CA LEU A 127 -4.22 -17.87 -7.67
C LEU A 127 -2.70 -17.69 -7.61
N THR A 128 -2.13 -16.87 -8.47
CA THR A 128 -0.77 -16.37 -8.28
C THR A 128 -0.85 -15.12 -7.41
N PHE A 129 -0.05 -15.06 -6.35
CA PHE A 129 -0.09 -13.97 -5.40
C PHE A 129 1.30 -13.38 -5.12
N SER A 130 1.29 -12.09 -4.78
CA SER A 130 2.41 -11.35 -4.20
C SER A 130 1.85 -10.50 -3.07
N VAL A 131 2.23 -10.82 -1.83
CA VAL A 131 1.72 -10.15 -0.63
C VAL A 131 2.84 -9.35 0.02
N PRO A 132 2.82 -8.02 -0.07
CA PRO A 132 3.79 -7.16 0.60
C PRO A 132 3.50 -7.09 2.10
N PHE A 133 4.56 -7.01 2.91
CA PHE A 133 4.47 -6.80 4.35
C PHE A 133 5.75 -6.18 4.91
N LYS A 134 5.66 -5.60 6.11
CA LYS A 134 6.84 -5.15 6.86
C LYS A 134 7.30 -6.23 7.83
N GLY A 135 8.62 -6.33 8.01
CA GLY A 135 9.21 -7.22 8.99
C GLY A 135 8.61 -7.00 10.39
N PHE A 136 8.34 -8.08 11.08
CA PHE A 136 7.60 -8.09 12.34
C PHE A 136 8.36 -7.35 13.45
N ASN A 137 7.66 -6.44 14.13
CA ASN A 137 8.20 -5.75 15.29
C ASN A 137 7.89 -6.57 16.55
N ASN A 138 8.89 -7.28 17.07
CA ASN A 138 8.78 -8.13 18.26
C ASN A 138 8.91 -7.36 19.59
N ASN A 139 9.28 -6.08 19.53
CA ASN A 139 9.41 -5.20 20.71
C ASN A 139 8.83 -3.81 20.42
N PRO A 140 7.49 -3.68 20.22
CA PRO A 140 6.89 -2.38 19.96
C PRO A 140 7.00 -1.45 21.16
N ALA A 141 7.39 -0.21 20.90
CA ALA A 141 7.39 0.84 21.90
C ALA A 141 5.94 1.19 22.31
N LYS A 142 5.74 1.60 23.56
CA LYS A 142 4.47 2.19 23.99
C LYS A 142 4.65 3.69 24.14
N VAL A 143 3.90 4.46 23.38
CA VAL A 143 4.02 5.91 23.38
C VAL A 143 2.65 6.58 23.51
N ILE A 144 2.65 7.82 24.00
CA ILE A 144 1.45 8.67 24.08
C ILE A 144 1.74 10.03 23.46
N ILE A 145 0.72 10.68 22.94
CA ILE A 145 0.80 12.08 22.48
C ILE A 145 0.80 12.98 23.72
N THR A 146 1.81 13.85 23.85
CA THR A 146 1.96 14.80 24.95
C THR A 146 1.74 16.23 24.53
N GLU A 147 2.14 16.59 23.29
CA GLU A 147 1.93 17.91 22.74
C GLU A 147 1.50 17.84 21.28
N LEU A 148 0.67 18.79 20.87
CA LEU A 148 0.20 18.95 19.51
C LEU A 148 0.26 20.42 19.10
N ARG A 149 0.95 20.71 18.00
CA ARG A 149 0.86 21.96 17.30
C ARG A 149 0.15 21.77 15.96
N ASN A 150 -1.03 22.34 15.84
CA ASN A 150 -1.89 22.18 14.66
C ASN A 150 -1.80 23.33 13.65
N SER A 151 -0.83 24.24 13.82
CA SER A 151 -0.73 25.45 12.98
C SER A 151 0.67 25.66 12.43
N TYR A 152 0.74 25.83 11.13
CA TYR A 152 1.90 26.41 10.46
C TYR A 152 2.01 27.91 10.78
N GLY A 153 3.20 28.39 11.03
CA GLY A 153 3.39 29.79 11.37
C GLY A 153 4.82 30.26 11.16
N THR A 154 5.06 31.51 11.54
CA THR A 154 6.40 32.11 11.57
C THR A 154 6.69 32.64 12.96
N LYS A 155 7.92 32.43 13.43
CA LYS A 155 8.48 33.04 14.63
C LYS A 155 9.56 34.03 14.18
N THR A 156 9.58 35.21 14.74
CA THR A 156 10.70 36.14 14.54
C THR A 156 11.71 35.95 15.66
N ILE A 157 12.94 35.59 15.29
CA ILE A 157 14.05 35.48 16.23
C ILE A 157 14.38 36.92 16.69
N LYS A 158 14.37 37.15 18.01
CA LYS A 158 14.52 38.49 18.56
C LYS A 158 15.89 39.08 18.27
N GLU A 159 16.91 38.25 18.27
CA GLU A 159 18.33 38.62 18.13
C GLU A 159 18.67 38.98 16.68
N THR A 160 18.29 38.12 15.72
CA THR A 160 18.63 38.27 14.29
C THR A 160 17.55 39.01 13.50
N LYS A 161 16.31 39.10 14.02
CA LYS A 161 15.12 39.59 13.31
C LYS A 161 14.68 38.69 12.14
N GLU A 162 15.28 37.56 12.00
CA GLU A 162 14.91 36.57 10.97
C GLU A 162 13.56 35.96 11.27
N LYS A 163 12.83 35.64 10.20
CA LYS A 163 11.56 34.90 10.29
C LYS A 163 11.84 33.45 10.02
N VAL A 164 11.59 32.59 11.02
CA VAL A 164 11.69 31.14 10.91
C VAL A 164 10.30 30.56 10.75
N HIS A 165 10.14 29.72 9.76
CA HIS A 165 8.90 28.97 9.58
C HIS A 165 8.85 27.82 10.58
N ARG A 166 7.66 27.57 11.10
CA ARG A 166 7.40 26.53 12.09
C ARG A 166 6.36 25.56 11.55
N SER A 167 6.69 24.25 11.61
CA SER A 167 5.82 23.19 11.16
C SER A 167 4.76 22.82 12.20
N GLU A 168 3.69 22.19 11.76
CA GLU A 168 2.83 21.41 12.62
C GLU A 168 3.59 20.20 13.14
N PHE A 169 3.43 19.87 14.42
CA PHE A 169 4.09 18.70 15.02
C PHE A 169 3.20 17.97 16.02
N VAL A 170 3.57 16.72 16.28
CA VAL A 170 3.07 15.90 17.37
C VAL A 170 4.27 15.46 18.19
N GLU A 171 4.25 15.72 19.48
CA GLU A 171 5.24 15.20 20.42
C GLU A 171 4.71 13.91 21.05
N LEU A 172 5.56 12.90 21.08
CA LEU A 172 5.31 11.61 21.69
C LEU A 172 6.23 11.43 22.88
N TYR A 173 5.67 10.93 24.00
CA TYR A 173 6.43 10.47 25.16
C TYR A 173 6.44 8.96 25.21
N VAL A 174 7.61 8.36 25.45
CA VAL A 174 7.81 6.92 25.50
C VAL A 174 7.53 6.39 26.89
N LEU A 175 6.43 5.64 27.05
CA LEU A 175 6.04 4.97 28.29
C LEU A 175 6.77 3.64 28.52
N LYS A 176 7.14 2.96 27.43
CA LYS A 176 7.93 1.72 27.43
C LYS A 176 8.83 1.74 26.21
N GLY A 177 10.12 1.55 26.42
CA GLY A 177 11.11 1.45 25.35
C GLY A 177 10.84 0.30 24.39
N GLY A 178 11.32 0.44 23.16
CA GLY A 178 11.17 -0.51 22.07
C GLY A 178 11.29 0.18 20.72
N ASN A 179 10.84 -0.48 19.65
CA ASN A 179 10.91 0.03 18.29
C ASN A 179 9.60 0.75 17.90
N LEU A 180 9.72 1.89 17.22
CA LEU A 180 8.58 2.70 16.78
C LEU A 180 7.90 2.17 15.50
N SER A 181 8.53 1.23 14.78
CA SER A 181 7.96 0.65 13.57
C SER A 181 6.60 0.01 13.82
N GLY A 182 5.68 0.24 12.90
CA GLY A 182 4.31 -0.25 13.01
C GLY A 182 3.34 0.76 13.62
N LEU A 183 3.83 1.96 14.01
CA LEU A 183 2.98 3.05 14.48
C LEU A 183 2.85 4.13 13.41
N GLU A 184 1.70 4.81 13.37
CA GLU A 184 1.50 5.97 12.51
C GLU A 184 0.71 7.08 13.20
N VAL A 185 1.05 8.33 12.87
CA VAL A 185 0.30 9.53 13.26
C VAL A 185 -0.61 9.93 12.11
N VAL A 186 -1.90 10.03 12.37
CA VAL A 186 -2.94 10.29 11.36
C VAL A 186 -3.85 11.43 11.79
N SER A 187 -4.19 12.29 10.84
CA SER A 187 -5.29 13.25 10.94
C SER A 187 -6.61 12.57 10.57
N ALA A 188 -7.61 12.59 11.44
CA ALA A 188 -8.92 12.03 11.14
C ALA A 188 -9.62 12.75 9.97
N ALA A 189 -9.33 14.05 9.78
CA ALA A 189 -9.91 14.84 8.69
C ALA A 189 -9.23 14.58 7.33
N ASN A 190 -7.92 14.35 7.30
CA ASN A 190 -7.13 14.19 6.08
C ASN A 190 -6.81 12.72 5.75
N GLY A 191 -6.94 11.83 6.73
CA GLY A 191 -6.68 10.40 6.58
C GLY A 191 -5.25 10.11 6.09
N ASP A 192 -5.13 9.14 5.19
CA ASP A 192 -3.83 8.68 4.69
C ASP A 192 -3.07 9.71 3.83
N LYS A 193 -3.68 10.83 3.48
CA LYS A 193 -3.05 11.85 2.61
C LYS A 193 -1.88 12.58 3.28
N THR A 194 -1.87 12.63 4.60
CA THR A 194 -0.89 13.38 5.40
C THR A 194 -0.44 12.59 6.62
N LYS A 195 -0.61 11.27 6.62
CA LYS A 195 -0.14 10.42 7.70
C LYS A 195 1.38 10.41 7.77
N PHE A 196 1.92 10.19 8.95
CA PHE A 196 3.33 9.94 9.18
C PHE A 196 3.50 8.54 9.75
N ILE A 197 4.14 7.65 8.99
CA ILE A 197 4.51 6.31 9.45
C ILE A 197 5.83 6.43 10.19
N LEU A 198 5.84 6.02 11.47
CA LEU A 198 7.03 6.08 12.29
C LEU A 198 8.07 5.07 11.76
N PRO A 199 9.32 5.49 11.62
CA PRO A 199 10.41 4.63 11.14
C PRO A 199 10.77 3.54 12.16
N ALA A 200 11.53 2.54 11.70
CA ALA A 200 12.10 1.51 12.57
C ALA A 200 13.27 2.07 13.41
N VAL A 201 12.93 2.75 14.47
CA VAL A 201 13.89 3.40 15.40
C VAL A 201 13.63 2.90 16.81
N GLU A 202 14.72 2.50 17.49
CA GLU A 202 14.69 2.17 18.91
C GLU A 202 14.62 3.43 19.77
N VAL A 203 13.77 3.38 20.79
CA VAL A 203 13.59 4.43 21.80
C VAL A 203 13.59 3.84 23.19
N ASN A 204 14.02 4.63 24.18
CA ASN A 204 14.02 4.22 25.59
C ASN A 204 12.81 4.78 26.33
N GLU A 205 12.45 4.18 27.44
CA GLU A 205 11.47 4.72 28.37
C GLU A 205 11.93 6.11 28.84
N GLY A 206 11.03 7.09 28.80
CA GLY A 206 11.30 8.47 29.14
C GLY A 206 11.78 9.36 28.00
N ASP A 207 12.07 8.79 26.83
CA ASP A 207 12.43 9.58 25.63
C ASP A 207 11.23 10.37 25.11
N TYR A 208 11.55 11.47 24.42
CA TYR A 208 10.61 12.26 23.64
C TYR A 208 10.92 12.13 22.16
N VAL A 209 9.88 12.09 21.35
CA VAL A 209 9.95 12.05 19.87
C VAL A 209 9.04 13.13 19.31
N THR A 210 9.62 14.08 18.60
CA THR A 210 8.88 15.14 17.90
C THR A 210 8.71 14.76 16.45
N VAL A 211 7.47 14.54 16.03
CA VAL A 211 7.11 14.26 14.65
C VAL A 211 6.64 15.56 13.99
N HIS A 212 7.49 16.16 13.18
CA HIS A 212 7.14 17.31 12.35
C HIS A 212 6.34 16.85 11.14
N MET A 213 5.05 17.14 11.13
CA MET A 213 4.08 16.59 10.20
C MET A 213 4.13 17.20 8.80
N ARG A 214 4.96 18.22 8.59
CA ARG A 214 5.12 18.89 7.30
C ARG A 214 6.54 19.41 7.12
N MET A 215 7.10 19.15 5.93
CA MET A 215 8.33 19.80 5.48
C MET A 215 8.07 21.29 5.23
N ILE A 216 8.97 22.12 5.68
CA ILE A 216 8.94 23.55 5.42
C ILE A 216 9.66 23.80 4.09
N ILE A 217 8.88 24.26 3.11
CA ILE A 217 9.41 24.79 1.85
C ILE A 217 9.16 26.30 1.89
N ALA A 218 10.22 27.06 2.01
CA ALA A 218 10.21 28.51 1.89
C ALA A 218 11.37 28.91 0.99
N GLU A 219 11.29 30.09 0.37
CA GLU A 219 12.32 30.60 -0.53
C GLU A 219 13.69 30.56 0.17
N GLY A 220 14.59 29.69 -0.35
CA GLY A 220 15.94 29.48 0.20
C GLY A 220 16.06 28.47 1.35
N LEU A 221 15.00 27.77 1.74
CA LEU A 221 15.05 26.83 2.88
C LEU A 221 14.83 25.33 2.49
N ASP A 222 14.32 25.01 1.35
CA ASP A 222 14.09 23.67 0.75
C ASP A 222 14.42 22.45 1.64
N GLY A 223 13.87 22.41 2.86
CA GLY A 223 14.16 21.35 3.84
C GLY A 223 15.50 21.50 4.58
N GLU A 224 16.20 22.64 4.47
CA GLU A 224 17.48 22.84 5.13
C GLU A 224 17.34 22.76 6.66
N GLY A 225 18.22 21.98 7.27
CA GLY A 225 18.22 21.73 8.72
C GLY A 225 17.18 20.73 9.21
N MET A 226 16.27 20.27 8.37
CA MET A 226 15.24 19.28 8.70
C MET A 226 15.78 17.86 8.46
N ASN A 227 16.47 17.29 9.44
CA ASN A 227 17.07 15.97 9.34
C ASN A 227 16.36 14.97 10.26
N ASN A 228 16.05 13.81 9.74
CA ASN A 228 15.54 12.69 10.54
C ASN A 228 16.65 12.10 11.41
N GLU A 229 16.36 11.87 12.67
CA GLU A 229 17.28 11.33 13.66
C GLU A 229 17.01 9.86 13.91
N PHE A 230 17.53 9.00 13.04
CA PHE A 230 17.33 7.55 13.13
C PHE A 230 18.29 6.86 14.11
N GLY A 231 19.45 7.47 14.41
CA GLY A 231 20.45 6.96 15.34
C GLY A 231 20.43 7.65 16.71
N ASP A 232 21.52 7.54 17.46
CA ASP A 232 21.64 8.07 18.81
C ASP A 232 21.96 9.58 18.84
N ASN A 233 22.23 10.18 17.68
CA ASN A 233 22.55 11.60 17.61
C ASN A 233 21.26 12.44 17.49
N LEU A 234 20.81 13.02 18.58
CA LEU A 234 19.66 13.93 18.65
C LEU A 234 20.00 15.39 18.33
N LYS A 235 21.06 15.62 17.55
CA LYS A 235 21.53 16.94 17.11
C LYS A 235 21.75 17.01 15.60
N LEU A 236 21.17 16.09 14.85
CA LEU A 236 21.25 16.11 13.38
C LEU A 236 20.33 17.13 12.77
N SER A 237 19.12 17.27 13.32
CA SER A 237 18.20 18.33 12.94
C SER A 237 18.73 19.67 13.46
N LYS A 238 18.79 20.67 12.57
CA LYS A 238 19.31 22.01 12.87
C LYS A 238 18.25 23.09 12.71
N HIS A 239 17.03 22.68 12.47
CA HIS A 239 15.92 23.59 12.34
C HIS A 239 15.58 24.24 13.70
N GLU A 240 15.15 25.49 13.72
CA GLU A 240 14.79 26.25 14.93
C GLU A 240 13.65 25.66 15.76
N ASP A 241 12.86 24.74 15.20
CA ASP A 241 11.81 24.00 15.90
C ASP A 241 12.30 22.65 16.44
N SER A 242 13.55 22.25 16.15
CA SER A 242 14.15 21.02 16.62
C SER A 242 14.66 21.16 18.05
N CYS A 243 14.77 20.04 18.76
CA CYS A 243 15.23 20.01 20.15
C CYS A 243 16.35 18.98 20.31
N ASP A 244 17.49 19.39 20.85
CA ASP A 244 18.65 18.53 21.11
C ASP A 244 18.40 17.45 22.18
N THR A 245 17.25 17.45 22.85
CA THR A 245 16.86 16.52 23.93
C THR A 245 15.68 15.64 23.59
N ALA A 246 15.10 15.82 22.41
CA ALA A 246 14.07 14.96 21.82
C ALA A 246 14.52 14.50 20.44
N ARG A 247 14.07 13.35 20.01
CA ARG A 247 14.30 12.85 18.67
C ARG A 247 13.41 13.58 17.68
N ASP A 248 13.99 14.22 16.68
CA ASP A 248 13.25 14.91 15.63
C ASP A 248 13.06 14.01 14.39
N LEU A 249 11.80 13.83 13.99
CA LEU A 249 11.39 13.14 12.77
C LEU A 249 10.60 14.09 11.89
N TRP A 250 10.95 14.16 10.60
CA TRP A 250 10.39 15.11 9.65
C TRP A 250 9.67 14.40 8.50
N SER A 251 8.43 14.84 8.25
CA SER A 251 7.66 14.38 7.10
C SER A 251 8.15 15.06 5.82
N GLU A 252 8.25 14.30 4.74
CA GLU A 252 8.49 14.84 3.39
C GLU A 252 7.23 15.52 2.80
N CYS A 253 6.09 15.39 3.46
CA CYS A 253 4.83 15.96 3.01
C CYS A 253 4.85 17.49 3.14
N THR A 254 4.52 18.19 2.06
CA THR A 254 4.43 19.66 2.02
C THR A 254 3.02 20.19 2.25
N LYS A 255 2.03 19.29 2.31
CA LYS A 255 0.62 19.62 2.49
C LYS A 255 0.30 19.87 3.96
N LYS A 256 -0.72 20.71 4.20
CA LYS A 256 -1.25 20.94 5.54
C LYS A 256 -1.74 19.63 6.16
N PRO A 257 -1.15 19.15 7.27
CA PRO A 257 -1.47 17.85 7.85
C PRO A 257 -2.80 17.83 8.60
N PHE A 258 -3.16 18.95 9.26
CA PHE A 258 -4.31 19.01 10.15
C PHE A 258 -5.36 20.01 9.67
N ALA A 259 -6.63 19.69 9.84
CA ALA A 259 -7.74 20.64 9.67
C ALA A 259 -7.83 21.60 10.87
N ALA A 260 -8.67 22.65 10.76
CA ALA A 260 -8.87 23.61 11.86
C ALA A 260 -9.52 22.96 13.09
N SER A 261 -10.40 21.97 12.83
CA SER A 261 -11.00 21.11 13.86
C SER A 261 -10.69 19.67 13.47
N ASP A 262 -9.75 19.05 14.15
CA ASP A 262 -9.22 17.75 13.81
C ASP A 262 -9.07 16.87 15.04
N ILE A 263 -9.01 15.56 14.82
CA ILE A 263 -8.61 14.56 15.80
C ILE A 263 -7.31 13.94 15.28
N VAL A 264 -6.25 14.07 16.06
CA VAL A 264 -4.99 13.41 15.77
C VAL A 264 -4.95 12.08 16.49
N VAL A 265 -4.68 11.03 15.72
CA VAL A 265 -4.68 9.65 16.20
C VAL A 265 -3.30 9.05 16.03
N LEU A 266 -2.82 8.40 17.07
CA LEU A 266 -1.71 7.46 17.01
C LEU A 266 -2.31 6.06 16.98
N ARG A 267 -1.96 5.26 15.97
CA ARG A 267 -2.50 3.91 15.78
C ARG A 267 -1.47 2.97 15.17
N ASP A 268 -1.76 1.69 15.17
CA ASP A 268 -1.01 0.69 14.40
C ASP A 268 -1.20 0.95 12.89
N SER A 269 -0.13 0.81 12.10
CA SER A 269 -0.07 1.11 10.66
C SER A 269 -0.54 -0.05 9.78
#